data_fa0acc73fa53e20e3bce429b8e2acf00
#
_entry.id   fa0acc73fa53e20e3bce429b8e2acf00
#
_cell.length_a   1.000
_cell.length_b   1.000
_cell.length_c   1.000
_cell.angle_alpha   90.00
_cell.angle_beta   90.00
_cell.angle_gamma   90.00
#
_symmetry.space_group_name_H-M   'P 1'
#
loop_
_entity.id
_entity.type
_entity.pdbx_description
1 polymer ?
#
loop_
_entity_poly.entity_id
_entity_poly.type
_entity_poly.pdbx_seq_one_letter_code
_entity_poly.pdbx_strand_id
1 'polypeptide(L)'
;MRAPAVRLHRCLPLAIVVALMGVAVTAAACGGGSSGPTTQITPEGAGATLDITVGDNFYKPNEFRVRAGQQVTLNVTNEGQAVHTVRLAGPDGQYETDDDTMADPEMIKPGATVAVAWTAPTERGTYDFRCDYHPEETGTITVE
;
A
#
# COMPACT_ATOMS: atom_id res chain seq x y z
N MET A 1 -28.56 -60.97 67.81
CA MET A 1 -28.86 -59.60 67.50
C MET A 1 -28.21 -59.27 66.16
N ARG A 2 -29.04 -59.18 65.10
CA ARG A 2 -28.55 -59.01 63.73
C ARG A 2 -28.77 -57.55 63.35
N ALA A 3 -27.71 -56.85 62.94
CA ALA A 3 -27.77 -55.49 62.41
C ALA A 3 -28.20 -55.56 60.87
N PRO A 4 -29.04 -54.61 60.42
CA PRO A 4 -29.46 -54.58 59.02
C PRO A 4 -28.42 -53.91 58.12
N ALA A 5 -28.27 -54.48 56.92
CA ALA A 5 -27.38 -53.98 55.87
C ALA A 5 -27.98 -52.72 55.21
N VAL A 6 -27.20 -51.68 55.14
CA VAL A 6 -27.51 -50.44 54.42
C VAL A 6 -27.12 -50.65 52.93
N ARG A 7 -28.10 -50.55 52.07
CA ARG A 7 -27.89 -50.53 50.59
C ARG A 7 -27.38 -49.14 50.14
N LEU A 8 -26.16 -49.12 49.61
CA LEU A 8 -25.64 -47.90 48.94
C LEU A 8 -26.28 -47.81 47.52
N HIS A 9 -27.08 -46.78 47.35
CA HIS A 9 -27.50 -46.40 45.99
C HIS A 9 -26.39 -45.60 45.30
N ARG A 10 -25.86 -46.18 44.22
CA ARG A 10 -24.93 -45.52 43.34
C ARG A 10 -25.70 -44.48 42.51
N CYS A 11 -25.51 -43.20 42.81
CA CYS A 11 -25.91 -42.13 41.94
C CYS A 11 -24.84 -41.98 40.84
N LEU A 12 -25.26 -42.21 39.58
CA LEU A 12 -24.49 -41.82 38.39
C LEU A 12 -24.48 -40.30 38.29
N PRO A 13 -23.35 -39.65 38.06
CA PRO A 13 -23.34 -38.24 37.69
C PRO A 13 -23.67 -38.13 36.22
N LEU A 14 -24.77 -37.41 35.96
CA LEU A 14 -25.18 -36.95 34.63
C LEU A 14 -24.16 -35.89 34.17
N ALA A 15 -23.34 -36.26 33.17
CA ALA A 15 -22.39 -35.34 32.56
C ALA A 15 -23.16 -34.33 31.71
N ILE A 16 -23.27 -33.11 32.22
CA ILE A 16 -23.80 -31.96 31.44
C ILE A 16 -22.68 -31.50 30.52
N VAL A 17 -22.80 -31.81 29.22
CA VAL A 17 -21.96 -31.23 28.19
C VAL A 17 -22.50 -29.83 27.91
N VAL A 18 -21.84 -28.82 28.47
CA VAL A 18 -22.08 -27.43 28.09
C VAL A 18 -21.31 -27.13 26.81
N ALA A 19 -22.01 -27.12 25.68
CA ALA A 19 -21.50 -26.62 24.43
C ALA A 19 -21.36 -25.10 24.50
N LEU A 20 -20.16 -24.58 24.70
CA LEU A 20 -19.86 -23.15 24.52
C LEU A 20 -19.89 -22.85 23.02
N MET A 21 -20.98 -22.29 22.55
CA MET A 21 -21.03 -21.58 21.26
C MET A 21 -20.23 -20.29 21.40
N GLY A 22 -18.98 -20.31 20.91
CA GLY A 22 -18.17 -19.10 20.75
C GLY A 22 -18.75 -18.24 19.64
N VAL A 23 -19.41 -17.14 20.02
CA VAL A 23 -19.79 -16.08 19.10
C VAL A 23 -18.51 -15.34 18.71
N ALA A 24 -17.96 -15.60 17.52
CA ALA A 24 -16.90 -14.81 16.92
C ALA A 24 -17.50 -13.45 16.51
N VAL A 25 -17.28 -12.43 17.33
CA VAL A 25 -17.56 -11.04 16.96
C VAL A 25 -16.45 -10.61 15.98
N THR A 26 -16.73 -10.65 14.70
CA THR A 26 -15.90 -9.98 13.69
C THR A 26 -16.12 -8.49 13.78
N ALA A 27 -15.20 -7.79 14.43
CA ALA A 27 -15.14 -6.34 14.37
C ALA A 27 -14.80 -5.92 12.93
N ALA A 28 -15.79 -5.52 12.16
CA ALA A 28 -15.57 -4.81 10.91
C ALA A 28 -15.05 -3.42 11.25
N ALA A 29 -13.74 -3.22 11.19
CA ALA A 29 -13.14 -1.91 11.24
C ALA A 29 -13.42 -1.20 9.90
N CYS A 30 -14.46 -0.37 9.85
CA CYS A 30 -14.65 0.62 8.81
C CYS A 30 -13.65 1.75 9.05
N GLY A 31 -12.40 1.57 8.59
CA GLY A 31 -11.45 2.65 8.41
C GLY A 31 -11.49 3.06 6.95
N GLY A 32 -12.26 4.11 6.63
CA GLY A 32 -12.23 4.74 5.33
C GLY A 32 -10.94 5.55 5.17
N GLY A 33 -9.88 4.91 4.71
CA GLY A 33 -8.72 5.54 4.12
C GLY A 33 -8.64 5.02 2.70
N SER A 34 -8.68 5.90 1.70
CA SER A 34 -8.40 5.56 0.31
C SER A 34 -6.91 5.28 0.15
N SER A 35 -6.44 4.22 0.78
CA SER A 35 -5.11 3.70 0.51
C SER A 35 -5.21 2.86 -0.75
N GLY A 36 -4.73 3.39 -1.87
CA GLY A 36 -4.50 2.60 -3.07
C GLY A 36 -3.58 1.41 -2.75
N PRO A 37 -3.53 0.39 -3.59
CA PRO A 37 -2.70 -0.78 -3.33
C PRO A 37 -1.22 -0.37 -3.30
N THR A 38 -0.55 -0.64 -2.20
CA THR A 38 0.91 -0.48 -2.08
C THR A 38 1.58 -1.56 -2.94
N THR A 39 2.38 -1.13 -3.91
CA THR A 39 3.15 -2.05 -4.73
C THR A 39 4.55 -2.18 -4.15
N GLN A 40 4.97 -3.41 -3.86
CA GLN A 40 6.36 -3.70 -3.51
C GLN A 40 7.14 -4.04 -4.78
N ILE A 41 8.17 -3.27 -5.07
CA ILE A 41 9.14 -3.65 -6.11
C ILE A 41 10.18 -4.52 -5.42
N THR A 42 10.22 -5.80 -5.78
CA THR A 42 11.29 -6.71 -5.35
C THR A 42 12.43 -6.57 -6.34
N PRO A 43 13.58 -6.04 -5.94
CA PRO A 43 14.65 -5.78 -6.89
C PRO A 43 15.45 -7.04 -7.12
N GLU A 44 15.31 -7.60 -8.30
CA GLU A 44 16.31 -8.48 -8.87
C GLU A 44 16.88 -7.80 -10.12
N GLY A 45 18.06 -7.20 -9.98
CA GLY A 45 18.79 -6.57 -11.08
C GLY A 45 18.64 -5.04 -11.17
N ALA A 46 19.47 -4.44 -12.03
CA ALA A 46 19.36 -3.05 -12.40
C ALA A 46 18.13 -2.85 -13.31
N GLY A 47 17.29 -1.86 -12.99
CA GLY A 47 16.19 -1.44 -13.86
C GLY A 47 14.84 -2.10 -13.58
N ALA A 48 14.34 -2.02 -12.34
CA ALA A 48 12.94 -2.36 -12.07
C ALA A 48 12.00 -1.42 -12.84
N THR A 49 10.87 -1.97 -13.31
CA THR A 49 9.82 -1.18 -13.95
C THR A 49 8.59 -1.17 -13.06
N LEU A 50 7.97 -0.01 -12.92
CA LEU A 50 6.71 0.18 -12.23
C LEU A 50 5.71 0.89 -13.14
N ASP A 51 4.56 0.28 -13.32
CA ASP A 51 3.46 0.89 -14.05
C ASP A 51 2.58 1.71 -13.07
N ILE A 52 2.36 2.99 -13.41
CA ILE A 52 1.56 3.93 -12.66
C ILE A 52 0.48 4.49 -13.59
N THR A 53 -0.75 4.47 -13.14
CA THR A 53 -1.85 5.18 -13.77
C THR A 53 -2.02 6.54 -13.09
N VAL A 54 -2.08 7.63 -13.85
CA VAL A 54 -2.60 8.92 -13.39
C VAL A 54 -3.97 9.15 -13.98
N GLY A 55 -4.90 9.63 -13.18
CA GLY A 55 -6.23 10.02 -13.59
C GLY A 55 -6.66 11.28 -12.87
N ASP A 56 -7.85 11.81 -13.21
CA ASP A 56 -8.32 13.03 -12.61
C ASP A 56 -8.46 12.87 -11.10
N ASN A 57 -7.54 13.48 -10.34
CA ASN A 57 -7.38 13.50 -8.90
C ASN A 57 -6.75 12.25 -8.23
N PHE A 58 -6.03 11.39 -8.96
CA PHE A 58 -5.35 10.26 -8.32
C PHE A 58 -4.13 9.75 -9.10
N TYR A 59 -3.20 9.08 -8.36
CA TYR A 59 -2.25 8.10 -8.91
C TYR A 59 -2.61 6.70 -8.41
N LYS A 60 -2.28 5.68 -9.23
CA LYS A 60 -2.49 4.28 -8.85
C LYS A 60 -1.35 3.40 -9.42
N PRO A 61 -0.54 2.74 -8.57
CA PRO A 61 -0.49 2.94 -7.13
C PRO A 61 -0.01 4.36 -6.75
N ASN A 62 -0.45 4.85 -5.59
CA ASN A 62 0.04 6.10 -5.02
C ASN A 62 1.08 5.88 -3.90
N GLU A 63 1.41 4.61 -3.60
CA GLU A 63 2.45 4.23 -2.66
C GLU A 63 3.23 3.05 -3.22
N PHE A 64 4.55 3.10 -3.20
CA PHE A 64 5.41 1.98 -3.57
C PHE A 64 6.75 2.00 -2.82
N ARG A 65 7.49 0.89 -2.91
CA ARG A 65 8.76 0.72 -2.22
C ARG A 65 9.86 0.38 -3.19
N VAL A 66 11.06 0.91 -2.92
CA VAL A 66 12.26 0.65 -3.70
C VAL A 66 13.48 0.54 -2.78
N ARG A 67 14.56 -0.05 -3.26
CA ARG A 67 15.83 -0.04 -2.52
C ARG A 67 16.61 1.25 -2.73
N ALA A 68 17.39 1.61 -1.72
CA ALA A 68 18.32 2.75 -1.81
C ALA A 68 19.27 2.60 -3.02
N GLY A 69 19.39 3.65 -3.82
CA GLY A 69 20.21 3.68 -5.03
C GLY A 69 19.69 2.83 -6.20
N GLN A 70 18.49 2.28 -6.12
CA GLN A 70 17.92 1.48 -7.20
C GLN A 70 17.55 2.33 -8.41
N GLN A 71 17.89 1.86 -9.60
CA GLN A 71 17.37 2.43 -10.84
C GLN A 71 15.99 1.85 -11.12
N VAL A 72 15.02 2.71 -11.38
CA VAL A 72 13.62 2.37 -11.65
C VAL A 72 13.15 3.11 -12.88
N THR A 73 12.37 2.44 -13.72
CA THR A 73 11.60 3.07 -14.79
C THR A 73 10.14 3.12 -14.37
N LEU A 74 9.58 4.32 -14.25
CA LEU A 74 8.16 4.51 -14.00
C LEU A 74 7.46 4.70 -15.35
N ASN A 75 6.58 3.77 -15.74
CA ASN A 75 5.70 3.94 -16.89
C ASN A 75 4.41 4.61 -16.39
N VAL A 76 4.25 5.88 -16.67
CA VAL A 76 3.08 6.65 -16.23
C VAL A 76 2.09 6.79 -17.37
N THR A 77 0.91 6.17 -17.22
CA THR A 77 -0.18 6.23 -18.18
C THR A 77 -1.27 7.17 -17.71
N ASN A 78 -1.64 8.15 -18.52
CA ASN A 78 -2.76 9.05 -18.23
C ASN A 78 -4.08 8.43 -18.70
N GLU A 79 -4.90 7.96 -17.76
CA GLU A 79 -6.27 7.47 -18.01
C GLU A 79 -7.34 8.52 -17.72
N GLY A 80 -6.94 9.73 -17.29
CA GLY A 80 -7.84 10.86 -17.03
C GLY A 80 -8.24 11.63 -18.30
N GLN A 81 -9.02 12.69 -18.09
CA GLN A 81 -9.48 13.60 -19.14
C GLN A 81 -8.60 14.86 -19.24
N ALA A 82 -7.91 15.21 -18.16
CA ALA A 82 -7.02 16.36 -18.10
C ALA A 82 -5.58 15.98 -18.51
N VAL A 83 -4.74 17.00 -18.67
CA VAL A 83 -3.29 16.83 -18.79
C VAL A 83 -2.71 16.72 -17.41
N HIS A 84 -1.83 15.76 -17.20
CA HIS A 84 -1.14 15.53 -15.93
C HIS A 84 0.38 15.65 -16.09
N THR A 85 1.09 15.74 -14.99
CA THR A 85 2.55 15.62 -14.90
C THR A 85 2.89 14.54 -13.87
N VAL A 86 4.15 14.18 -13.77
CA VAL A 86 4.68 13.46 -12.61
C VAL A 86 6.03 14.07 -12.27
N ARG A 87 6.12 14.62 -11.05
CA ARG A 87 7.34 15.18 -10.46
C ARG A 87 7.67 14.40 -9.21
N LEU A 88 8.85 13.81 -9.17
CA LEU A 88 9.39 13.14 -8.00
C LEU A 88 10.31 14.12 -7.28
N ALA A 89 10.03 14.38 -5.99
CA ALA A 89 10.91 15.21 -5.17
C ALA A 89 12.30 14.57 -5.07
N GLY A 90 13.30 15.40 -5.16
CA GLY A 90 14.69 14.99 -4.95
C GLY A 90 15.01 14.68 -3.49
N PRO A 91 16.29 14.41 -3.18
CA PRO A 91 16.75 14.13 -1.82
C PRO A 91 16.46 15.24 -0.80
N ASP A 92 16.30 16.49 -1.24
CA ASP A 92 15.97 17.60 -0.35
C ASP A 92 14.49 17.61 0.09
N GLY A 93 13.64 16.76 -0.53
CA GLY A 93 12.22 16.65 -0.23
C GLY A 93 11.40 17.89 -0.61
N GLN A 94 11.95 18.78 -1.43
CA GLN A 94 11.26 19.96 -1.94
C GLN A 94 10.94 19.77 -3.40
N TYR A 95 9.96 20.53 -3.90
CA TYR A 95 9.58 20.53 -5.31
C TYR A 95 10.07 21.81 -5.99
N GLU A 96 10.24 21.72 -7.31
CA GLU A 96 10.72 22.80 -8.17
C GLU A 96 12.18 23.17 -7.88
N THR A 97 12.96 22.14 -7.55
CA THR A 97 14.41 22.22 -7.32
C THR A 97 15.18 21.45 -8.40
N ASP A 98 16.48 21.66 -8.47
CA ASP A 98 17.32 21.10 -9.56
C ASP A 98 17.52 19.58 -9.43
N ASP A 99 17.19 18.99 -8.28
CA ASP A 99 17.31 17.54 -8.01
C ASP A 99 16.00 16.77 -8.20
N ASP A 100 14.92 17.45 -8.59
CA ASP A 100 13.67 16.79 -8.99
C ASP A 100 13.83 15.97 -10.26
N THR A 101 13.06 14.89 -10.33
CA THR A 101 12.93 14.12 -11.57
C THR A 101 11.52 14.31 -12.15
N MET A 102 11.47 14.66 -13.43
CA MET A 102 10.22 14.81 -14.18
C MET A 102 10.17 13.86 -15.39
N ALA A 103 8.96 13.64 -15.88
CA ALA A 103 8.77 13.00 -17.18
C ALA A 103 9.31 13.86 -18.32
N ASP A 104 9.73 13.23 -19.42
CA ASP A 104 10.01 13.89 -20.69
C ASP A 104 9.23 13.15 -21.80
N PRO A 105 8.21 13.81 -22.41
CA PRO A 105 7.74 15.16 -22.15
C PRO A 105 7.04 15.30 -20.77
N GLU A 106 7.16 16.47 -20.14
CA GLU A 106 6.56 16.74 -18.82
C GLU A 106 5.04 16.57 -18.80
N MET A 107 4.38 17.05 -19.87
CA MET A 107 2.92 16.98 -20.00
C MET A 107 2.46 15.65 -20.57
N ILE A 108 1.76 14.88 -19.75
CA ILE A 108 1.17 13.60 -20.11
C ILE A 108 -0.27 13.82 -20.54
N LYS A 109 -0.52 13.79 -21.85
CA LYS A 109 -1.87 13.99 -22.41
C LYS A 109 -2.78 12.78 -22.13
N PRO A 110 -4.11 12.96 -22.12
CA PRO A 110 -5.06 11.85 -22.06
C PRO A 110 -4.71 10.70 -23.00
N GLY A 111 -4.66 9.48 -22.50
CA GLY A 111 -4.31 8.27 -23.23
C GLY A 111 -2.82 8.06 -23.52
N ALA A 112 -1.95 9.00 -23.15
CA ALA A 112 -0.51 8.86 -23.35
C ALA A 112 0.14 8.09 -22.19
N THR A 113 1.24 7.40 -22.52
CA THR A 113 2.16 6.79 -21.55
C THR A 113 3.54 7.40 -21.74
N VAL A 114 4.19 7.77 -20.65
CA VAL A 114 5.57 8.24 -20.62
C VAL A 114 6.41 7.37 -19.70
N ALA A 115 7.68 7.17 -20.04
CA ALA A 115 8.63 6.47 -19.20
C ALA A 115 9.53 7.49 -18.49
N VAL A 116 9.61 7.39 -17.17
CA VAL A 116 10.46 8.23 -16.32
C VAL A 116 11.58 7.36 -15.75
N ALA A 117 12.80 7.59 -16.19
CA ALA A 117 13.94 6.96 -15.59
C ALA A 117 14.33 7.71 -14.32
N TRP A 118 14.33 7.01 -13.19
CA TRP A 118 14.61 7.56 -11.88
C TRP A 118 15.60 6.68 -11.12
N THR A 119 16.50 7.31 -10.39
CA THR A 119 17.38 6.61 -9.45
C THR A 119 16.97 6.97 -8.04
N ALA A 120 16.56 5.98 -7.26
CA ALA A 120 16.18 6.18 -5.87
C ALA A 120 17.34 6.80 -5.08
N PRO A 121 17.07 7.73 -4.17
CA PRO A 121 18.08 8.25 -3.26
C PRO A 121 18.81 7.12 -2.50
N THR A 122 20.05 7.36 -2.13
CA THR A 122 20.83 6.42 -1.30
C THR A 122 20.45 6.50 0.16
N GLU A 123 19.83 7.59 0.57
CA GLU A 123 19.30 7.77 1.92
C GLU A 123 17.94 7.11 2.05
N ARG A 124 17.77 6.30 3.09
CA ARG A 124 16.49 5.63 3.40
C ARG A 124 15.51 6.64 3.94
N GLY A 125 14.27 6.57 3.49
CA GLY A 125 13.23 7.52 3.90
C GLY A 125 11.99 7.41 3.06
N THR A 126 11.11 8.39 3.25
CA THR A 126 9.89 8.56 2.43
C THR A 126 10.08 9.79 1.56
N TYR A 127 9.86 9.63 0.29
CA TYR A 127 9.93 10.65 -0.74
C TYR A 127 8.57 10.78 -1.40
N ASP A 128 8.22 11.99 -1.80
CA ASP A 128 6.90 12.25 -2.37
C ASP A 128 7.00 12.47 -3.88
N PHE A 129 5.88 12.25 -4.55
CA PHE A 129 5.69 12.66 -5.94
C PHE A 129 4.30 13.29 -6.12
N ARG A 130 4.17 14.16 -7.12
CA ARG A 130 2.94 14.90 -7.36
C ARG A 130 2.72 15.23 -8.82
N CYS A 131 1.49 15.67 -9.13
CA CYS A 131 1.17 16.42 -10.33
C CYS A 131 1.29 17.92 -10.04
N ASP A 132 1.96 18.67 -10.92
CA ASP A 132 2.13 20.12 -10.73
C ASP A 132 0.84 20.92 -10.97
N TYR A 133 -0.12 20.33 -11.71
CA TYR A 133 -1.38 21.00 -12.04
C TYR A 133 -2.52 20.71 -11.06
N HIS A 134 -2.42 19.60 -10.32
CA HIS A 134 -3.50 19.11 -9.46
C HIS A 134 -2.94 18.77 -8.07
N PRO A 135 -3.09 19.67 -7.09
CA PRO A 135 -2.46 19.51 -5.77
C PRO A 135 -2.91 18.26 -4.99
N GLU A 136 -4.09 17.69 -5.32
CA GLU A 136 -4.61 16.49 -4.68
C GLU A 136 -3.98 15.19 -5.22
N GLU A 137 -3.31 15.28 -6.38
CA GLU A 137 -2.65 14.15 -7.02
C GLU A 137 -1.24 14.00 -6.47
N THR A 138 -1.12 13.21 -5.43
CA THR A 138 0.15 12.93 -4.75
C THR A 138 0.34 11.45 -4.50
N GLY A 139 1.58 11.07 -4.27
CA GLY A 139 1.93 9.73 -3.83
C GLY A 139 3.25 9.70 -3.09
N THR A 140 3.59 8.55 -2.52
CA THR A 140 4.78 8.37 -1.70
C THR A 140 5.63 7.18 -2.14
N ILE A 141 6.93 7.32 -1.98
CA ILE A 141 7.93 6.30 -2.28
C ILE A 141 8.73 6.03 -1.00
N THR A 142 8.67 4.80 -0.52
CA THR A 142 9.54 4.38 0.59
C THR A 142 10.84 3.81 0.04
N VAL A 143 11.96 4.42 0.39
CA VAL A 143 13.31 3.93 0.08
C VAL A 143 13.86 3.14 1.27
N GLU A 144 14.16 1.84 1.08
CA GLU A 144 14.58 0.90 2.12
C GLU A 144 15.90 0.15 1.82
#